data_a84e0005876dec03d982161347ca1f13
#
_entry.id   a84e0005876dec03d982161347ca1f13
#
_cell.length_a   1.000
_cell.length_b   1.000
_cell.length_c   1.000
_cell.angle_alpha   90.00
_cell.angle_beta   90.00
_cell.angle_gamma   90.00
#
_symmetry.space_group_name_H-M   'P 1'
#
loop_
_entity.id
_entity.type
_entity.pdbx_description
1 polymer ?
#
loop_
_entity_poly.entity_id
_entity_poly.type
_entity_poly.pdbx_seq_one_letter_code
_entity_poly.pdbx_strand_id
1 'polypeptide(L)'
;MEEFLLRLQESDFGVWVSSAPTLLAYPTILMLHTVGLAMVVGPAWVLDLRLLGYGARLPVEMLRGAFRVMWIGFFINAATGIALFVSEADDKGLKWIFWLKLASIAAALIVTSRLRRIVFGGGVASDVAPPRAKSLAIASLVLWLGAITAGRLMAYVNLH
;
A
#
# COMPACT_ATOMS: atom_id res chain seq x y z
N MET A 1 12.65 -22.92 5.92
CA MET A 1 11.76 -21.77 5.71
C MET A 1 10.31 -22.19 5.91
N GLU A 2 9.87 -23.26 5.27
CA GLU A 2 8.51 -23.81 5.41
C GLU A 2 8.11 -24.10 6.86
N GLU A 3 8.96 -24.81 7.62
CA GLU A 3 8.69 -25.10 9.04
C GLU A 3 8.51 -23.85 9.90
N PHE A 4 9.24 -22.77 9.61
CA PHE A 4 9.07 -21.49 10.30
C PHE A 4 7.73 -20.83 9.96
N LEU A 5 7.32 -20.87 8.68
CA LEU A 5 6.04 -20.32 8.22
C LEU A 5 4.86 -21.09 8.82
N LEU A 6 4.96 -22.42 8.87
CA LEU A 6 3.95 -23.26 9.52
C LEU A 6 3.82 -22.93 11.01
N ARG A 7 4.92 -22.86 11.75
CA ARG A 7 4.89 -22.46 13.18
C ARG A 7 4.29 -21.08 13.39
N LEU A 8 4.53 -20.15 12.46
CA LEU A 8 3.96 -18.81 12.53
C LEU A 8 2.44 -18.85 12.33
N GLN A 9 1.97 -19.63 11.37
CA GLN A 9 0.56 -19.80 11.08
C GLN A 9 -0.19 -20.55 12.18
N GLU A 10 0.44 -21.56 12.78
CA GLU A 10 -0.09 -22.36 13.89
C GLU A 10 0.02 -21.66 15.25
N SER A 11 0.60 -20.46 15.31
CA SER A 11 0.61 -19.67 16.53
C SER A 11 -0.81 -19.31 17.00
N ASP A 12 -1.00 -19.13 18.31
CA ASP A 12 -2.31 -18.71 18.88
C ASP A 12 -2.90 -17.51 18.18
N PHE A 13 -2.07 -16.56 17.76
CA PHE A 13 -2.49 -15.39 17.03
C PHE A 13 -2.92 -15.73 15.58
N GLY A 14 -2.15 -16.56 14.87
CA GLY A 14 -2.48 -16.99 13.51
C GLY A 14 -3.81 -17.75 13.47
N VAL A 15 -3.96 -18.70 14.39
CA VAL A 15 -5.21 -19.48 14.55
C VAL A 15 -6.38 -18.58 14.94
N TRP A 16 -6.18 -17.63 15.85
CA TRP A 16 -7.23 -16.68 16.22
C TRP A 16 -7.69 -15.83 15.02
N VAL A 17 -6.75 -15.28 14.24
CA VAL A 17 -7.09 -14.48 13.06
C VAL A 17 -7.86 -15.31 12.02
N SER A 18 -7.42 -16.55 11.74
CA SER A 18 -8.00 -17.39 10.68
C SER A 18 -9.31 -18.08 11.05
N SER A 19 -9.45 -18.50 12.31
CA SER A 19 -10.45 -19.49 12.72
C SER A 19 -11.43 -19.01 13.81
N ALA A 20 -11.18 -17.86 14.45
CA ALA A 20 -12.08 -17.39 15.49
C ALA A 20 -13.48 -17.06 14.92
N PRO A 21 -14.57 -17.63 15.47
CA PRO A 21 -15.93 -17.43 15.00
C PRO A 21 -16.47 -16.07 15.44
N THR A 22 -15.74 -14.99 15.13
CA THR A 22 -16.08 -13.63 15.52
C THR A 22 -15.84 -12.66 14.38
N LEU A 23 -16.68 -11.63 14.28
CA LEU A 23 -16.48 -10.55 13.31
C LEU A 23 -15.24 -9.71 13.62
N LEU A 24 -14.69 -9.76 14.83
CA LEU A 24 -13.53 -8.99 15.26
C LEU A 24 -12.19 -9.55 14.73
N ALA A 25 -12.15 -10.82 14.33
CA ALA A 25 -10.97 -11.45 13.78
C ALA A 25 -10.77 -11.11 12.29
N TYR A 26 -10.75 -12.09 11.42
CA TYR A 26 -10.46 -11.93 9.99
C TYR A 26 -11.28 -10.83 9.29
N PRO A 27 -12.62 -10.73 9.46
CA PRO A 27 -13.42 -9.73 8.72
C PRO A 27 -13.03 -8.29 9.06
N THR A 28 -12.83 -7.98 10.35
CA THR A 28 -12.45 -6.63 10.78
C THR A 28 -11.02 -6.29 10.35
N ILE A 29 -10.08 -7.23 10.47
CA ILE A 29 -8.69 -7.03 10.04
C ILE A 29 -8.64 -6.77 8.53
N LEU A 30 -9.37 -7.55 7.74
CA LEU A 30 -9.45 -7.37 6.28
C LEU A 30 -10.10 -6.03 5.90
N MET A 31 -11.16 -5.63 6.60
CA MET A 31 -11.79 -4.31 6.40
C MET A 31 -10.81 -3.18 6.69
N LEU A 32 -10.12 -3.22 7.84
CA LEU A 32 -9.12 -2.22 8.22
C LEU A 32 -7.95 -2.20 7.22
N HIS A 33 -7.54 -3.37 6.71
CA HIS A 33 -6.51 -3.47 5.68
C HIS A 33 -6.94 -2.75 4.39
N THR A 34 -8.19 -2.93 3.98
CA THR A 34 -8.75 -2.27 2.81
C THR A 34 -8.87 -0.75 3.01
N VAL A 35 -9.35 -0.31 4.18
CA VAL A 35 -9.42 1.12 4.53
C VAL A 35 -8.02 1.74 4.57
N GLY A 36 -7.06 1.07 5.22
CA GLY A 36 -5.67 1.50 5.25
C GLY A 36 -5.08 1.63 3.84
N LEU A 37 -5.35 0.68 2.95
CA LEU A 37 -4.92 0.73 1.55
C LEU A 37 -5.51 1.95 0.82
N ALA A 38 -6.81 2.22 1.00
CA ALA A 38 -7.45 3.39 0.39
C ALA A 38 -6.85 4.71 0.91
N MET A 39 -6.53 4.78 2.21
CA MET A 39 -5.87 5.94 2.81
C MET A 39 -4.43 6.15 2.31
N VAL A 40 -3.74 5.10 1.89
CA VAL A 40 -2.40 5.19 1.28
C VAL A 40 -2.49 5.61 -0.17
N VAL A 41 -3.24 4.86 -0.96
CA VAL A 41 -3.27 4.99 -2.43
C VAL A 41 -4.06 6.23 -2.86
N GLY A 42 -5.15 6.55 -2.18
CA GLY A 42 -6.00 7.70 -2.54
C GLY A 42 -5.23 9.01 -2.60
N PRO A 43 -4.58 9.46 -1.52
CA PRO A 43 -3.77 10.67 -1.53
C PRO A 43 -2.60 10.63 -2.51
N ALA A 44 -1.94 9.47 -2.67
CA ALA A 44 -0.86 9.31 -3.64
C ALA A 44 -1.35 9.54 -5.07
N TRP A 45 -2.46 8.91 -5.46
CA TRP A 45 -3.04 9.06 -6.79
C TRP A 45 -3.57 10.47 -7.05
N VAL A 46 -4.17 11.12 -6.07
CA VAL A 46 -4.61 12.51 -6.21
C VAL A 46 -3.42 13.43 -6.52
N LEU A 47 -2.29 13.27 -5.83
CA LEU A 47 -1.07 14.02 -6.12
C LEU A 47 -0.54 13.68 -7.52
N ASP A 48 -0.43 12.39 -7.86
CA ASP A 48 0.10 11.94 -9.14
C ASP A 48 -0.71 12.51 -10.31
N LEU A 49 -2.04 12.39 -10.25
CA LEU A 49 -2.94 12.94 -11.28
C LEU A 49 -2.85 14.45 -11.37
N ARG A 50 -2.74 15.15 -10.22
CA ARG A 50 -2.57 16.60 -10.20
C ARG A 50 -1.26 17.03 -10.87
N LEU A 51 -0.16 16.30 -10.65
CA LEU A 51 1.13 16.57 -11.30
C LEU A 51 1.11 16.28 -12.80
N LEU A 52 0.27 15.36 -13.25
CA LEU A 52 0.04 15.08 -14.67
C LEU A 52 -0.87 16.11 -15.36
N GLY A 53 -1.47 17.03 -14.60
CA GLY A 53 -2.30 18.11 -15.13
C GLY A 53 -3.81 17.92 -14.95
N TYR A 54 -4.23 16.79 -14.37
CA TYR A 54 -5.65 16.58 -14.04
C TYR A 54 -6.00 17.34 -12.77
N GLY A 55 -7.18 17.98 -12.77
CA GLY A 55 -7.61 18.78 -11.61
C GLY A 55 -6.77 20.02 -11.36
N ALA A 56 -6.36 20.74 -12.41
CA ALA A 56 -5.48 21.91 -12.34
C ALA A 56 -5.99 23.04 -11.42
N ARG A 57 -7.29 23.06 -11.09
CA ARG A 57 -7.88 24.02 -10.14
C ARG A 57 -7.57 23.70 -8.67
N LEU A 58 -7.11 22.49 -8.35
CA LEU A 58 -6.75 22.10 -6.99
C LEU A 58 -5.34 22.62 -6.68
N PRO A 59 -5.17 23.56 -5.74
CA PRO A 59 -3.85 24.00 -5.32
C PRO A 59 -3.05 22.83 -4.75
N VAL A 60 -1.82 22.63 -5.23
CA VAL A 60 -0.95 21.52 -4.82
C VAL A 60 -0.67 21.58 -3.30
N GLU A 61 -0.61 22.79 -2.74
CA GLU A 61 -0.37 22.99 -1.30
C GLU A 61 -1.44 22.33 -0.42
N MET A 62 -2.70 22.25 -0.87
CA MET A 62 -3.76 21.54 -0.14
C MET A 62 -3.47 20.05 0.04
N LEU A 63 -2.67 19.47 -0.85
CA LEU A 63 -2.30 18.05 -0.80
C LEU A 63 -1.20 17.77 0.24
N ARG A 64 -0.56 18.81 0.81
CA ARG A 64 0.45 18.64 1.85
C ARG A 64 -0.08 17.88 3.07
N GLY A 65 -1.32 18.19 3.50
CA GLY A 65 -1.99 17.51 4.61
C GLY A 65 -2.33 16.04 4.31
N ALA A 66 -2.57 15.71 3.06
CA ALA A 66 -2.94 14.36 2.62
C ALA A 66 -1.85 13.32 2.91
N PHE A 67 -0.58 13.74 2.97
CA PHE A 67 0.53 12.85 3.36
C PHE A 67 0.43 12.33 4.80
N ARG A 68 -0.19 13.10 5.71
CA ARG A 68 -0.44 12.63 7.08
C ARG A 68 -1.44 11.47 7.06
N VAL A 69 -2.52 11.61 6.30
CA VAL A 69 -3.52 10.54 6.10
C VAL A 69 -2.88 9.31 5.48
N MET A 70 -2.03 9.50 4.47
CA MET A 70 -1.28 8.42 3.82
C MET A 70 -0.43 7.63 4.80
N TRP A 71 0.32 8.30 5.70
CA TRP A 71 1.15 7.60 6.68
C TRP A 71 0.33 6.87 7.73
N ILE A 72 -0.78 7.45 8.21
CA ILE A 72 -1.71 6.76 9.11
C ILE A 72 -2.25 5.51 8.42
N GLY A 73 -2.72 5.64 7.18
CA GLY A 73 -3.18 4.52 6.37
C GLY A 73 -2.12 3.44 6.17
N PHE A 74 -0.85 3.86 5.95
CA PHE A 74 0.26 2.93 5.81
C PHE A 74 0.47 2.08 7.06
N PHE A 75 0.47 2.68 8.25
CA PHE A 75 0.65 1.91 9.49
C PHE A 75 -0.53 0.99 9.77
N ILE A 76 -1.77 1.42 9.50
CA ILE A 76 -2.95 0.56 9.60
C ILE A 76 -2.81 -0.62 8.61
N ASN A 77 -2.48 -0.33 7.36
CA ASN A 77 -2.34 -1.34 6.31
C ASN A 77 -1.18 -2.32 6.60
N ALA A 78 -0.05 -1.83 7.11
CA ALA A 78 1.09 -2.66 7.47
C ALA A 78 0.76 -3.59 8.66
N ALA A 79 0.18 -3.06 9.74
CA ALA A 79 -0.18 -3.85 10.90
C ALA A 79 -1.20 -4.95 10.56
N THR A 80 -2.27 -4.58 9.84
CA THR A 80 -3.28 -5.54 9.39
C THR A 80 -2.75 -6.51 8.34
N GLY A 81 -1.84 -6.06 7.48
CA GLY A 81 -1.17 -6.90 6.50
C GLY A 81 -0.28 -7.96 7.14
N ILE A 82 0.42 -7.62 8.23
CA ILE A 82 1.18 -8.59 9.03
C ILE A 82 0.23 -9.62 9.66
N ALA A 83 -0.89 -9.18 10.25
CA ALA A 83 -1.88 -10.09 10.83
C ALA A 83 -2.45 -11.07 9.79
N LEU A 84 -2.82 -10.57 8.60
CA LEU A 84 -3.29 -11.41 7.48
C LEU A 84 -2.18 -12.29 6.89
N PHE A 85 -0.93 -11.89 6.97
CA PHE A 85 0.18 -12.73 6.57
C PHE A 85 0.39 -13.87 7.55
N VAL A 86 0.39 -13.60 8.85
CA VAL A 86 0.56 -14.62 9.89
C VAL A 86 -0.53 -15.68 9.79
N SER A 87 -1.78 -15.31 9.52
CA SER A 87 -2.90 -16.24 9.41
C SER A 87 -2.84 -17.20 8.22
N GLU A 88 -2.02 -16.90 7.19
CA GLU A 88 -1.86 -17.69 5.97
C GLU A 88 -0.38 -17.73 5.54
N ALA A 89 0.54 -17.82 6.52
CA ALA A 89 1.97 -17.62 6.28
C ALA A 89 2.57 -18.72 5.39
N ASP A 90 2.15 -19.95 5.55
CA ASP A 90 2.63 -21.09 4.77
C ASP A 90 2.25 -20.91 3.27
N ASP A 91 0.99 -20.62 3.01
CA ASP A 91 0.50 -20.43 1.63
C ASP A 91 1.09 -19.17 0.97
N LYS A 92 1.11 -18.04 1.67
CA LYS A 92 1.52 -16.75 1.08
C LYS A 92 3.03 -16.55 1.05
N GLY A 93 3.74 -17.05 2.04
CA GLY A 93 5.19 -16.83 2.17
C GLY A 93 6.01 -17.46 1.06
N LEU A 94 5.51 -18.53 0.44
CA LEU A 94 6.16 -19.24 -0.66
C LEU A 94 5.80 -18.68 -2.03
N LYS A 95 4.74 -17.88 -2.15
CA LYS A 95 4.29 -17.31 -3.44
C LYS A 95 5.14 -16.12 -3.85
N TRP A 96 5.78 -16.19 -5.02
CA TRP A 96 6.58 -15.10 -5.59
C TRP A 96 5.77 -13.79 -5.77
N ILE A 97 4.46 -13.90 -6.02
CA ILE A 97 3.56 -12.75 -6.20
C ILE A 97 3.42 -11.93 -4.91
N PHE A 98 3.55 -12.56 -3.73
CA PHE A 98 3.58 -11.85 -2.45
C PHE A 98 4.81 -10.93 -2.35
N TRP A 99 5.98 -11.44 -2.72
CA TRP A 99 7.23 -10.66 -2.71
C TRP A 99 7.22 -9.55 -3.75
N LEU A 100 6.65 -9.82 -4.95
CA LEU A 100 6.43 -8.80 -5.97
C LEU A 100 5.53 -7.66 -5.46
N LYS A 101 4.44 -7.99 -4.76
CA LYS A 101 3.57 -7.01 -4.09
C LYS A 101 4.35 -6.14 -3.11
N LEU A 102 5.13 -6.75 -2.21
CA LEU A 102 5.92 -6.02 -1.23
C LEU A 102 6.97 -5.11 -1.88
N ALA A 103 7.67 -5.60 -2.91
CA ALA A 103 8.62 -4.82 -3.68
C ALA A 103 7.95 -3.62 -4.37
N SER A 104 6.77 -3.82 -4.96
CA SER A 104 5.99 -2.76 -5.60
C SER A 104 5.57 -1.69 -4.59
N ILE A 105 5.10 -2.09 -3.39
CA ILE A 105 4.74 -1.16 -2.31
C ILE A 105 5.97 -0.35 -1.87
N ALA A 106 7.11 -1.01 -1.62
CA ALA A 106 8.33 -0.33 -1.20
C ALA A 106 8.81 0.69 -2.26
N ALA A 107 8.81 0.29 -3.53
CA ALA A 107 9.16 1.17 -4.64
C ALA A 107 8.19 2.35 -4.75
N ALA A 108 6.87 2.11 -4.63
CA ALA A 108 5.85 3.15 -4.67
C ALA A 108 6.02 4.17 -3.53
N LEU A 109 6.29 3.71 -2.30
CA LEU A 109 6.56 4.59 -1.16
C LEU A 109 7.82 5.45 -1.36
N ILE A 110 8.89 4.87 -1.94
CA ILE A 110 10.11 5.60 -2.25
C ILE A 110 9.82 6.69 -3.29
N VAL A 111 9.10 6.35 -4.37
CA VAL A 111 8.74 7.29 -5.42
C VAL A 111 7.84 8.41 -4.88
N THR A 112 6.80 8.07 -4.13
CA THR A 112 5.90 9.04 -3.50
C THR A 112 6.64 9.98 -2.53
N SER A 113 7.58 9.43 -1.75
CA SER A 113 8.43 10.24 -0.86
C SER A 113 9.34 11.21 -1.60
N ARG A 114 9.88 10.78 -2.74
CA ARG A 114 10.68 11.65 -3.64
C ARG A 114 9.81 12.76 -4.26
N LEU A 115 8.61 12.40 -4.73
CA LEU A 115 7.64 13.37 -5.24
C LEU A 115 7.32 14.45 -4.19
N ARG A 116 7.02 14.03 -2.96
CA ARG A 116 6.80 14.95 -1.86
C ARG A 116 7.95 15.93 -1.66
N ARG A 117 9.20 15.44 -1.71
CA ARG A 117 10.39 16.30 -1.56
C ARG A 117 10.52 17.29 -2.72
N ILE A 118 10.28 16.86 -3.96
CA ILE A 118 10.36 17.72 -5.14
C ILE A 118 9.29 18.81 -5.09
N VAL A 119 8.06 18.42 -4.73
CA VAL A 119 6.89 19.33 -4.79
C VAL A 119 6.85 20.29 -3.59
N PHE A 120 7.21 19.82 -2.40
CA PHE A 120 7.07 20.58 -1.15
C PHE A 120 8.39 20.95 -0.48
N GLY A 121 9.54 20.52 -1.00
CA GLY A 121 10.84 20.73 -0.37
C GLY A 121 11.38 22.15 -0.50
N GLY A 122 10.87 22.94 -1.44
CA GLY A 122 11.29 24.32 -1.68
C GLY A 122 10.55 25.40 -0.86
N GLY A 123 9.76 25.01 0.14
CA GLY A 123 8.98 25.93 0.99
C GLY A 123 7.65 26.35 0.37
N VAL A 124 7.61 26.70 -0.89
CA VAL A 124 6.37 27.03 -1.65
C VAL A 124 6.14 25.94 -2.71
N ALA A 125 4.97 25.34 -2.68
CA ALA A 125 4.62 24.36 -3.70
C ALA A 125 4.46 25.05 -5.07
N SER A 126 5.18 24.56 -6.08
CA SER A 126 5.01 25.04 -7.45
C SER A 126 3.81 24.37 -8.09
N ASP A 127 2.89 25.16 -8.65
CA ASP A 127 1.77 24.65 -9.43
C ASP A 127 2.19 24.08 -10.78
N VAL A 128 3.41 24.38 -11.22
CA VAL A 128 4.00 23.80 -12.45
C VAL A 128 4.92 22.64 -12.07
N ALA A 129 4.48 21.45 -12.40
CA ALA A 129 5.26 20.24 -12.16
C ALA A 129 6.48 20.17 -13.09
N PRO A 130 7.70 20.03 -12.55
CA PRO A 130 8.88 19.82 -13.39
C PRO A 130 8.77 18.48 -14.15
N PRO A 131 9.43 18.31 -15.30
CA PRO A 131 9.32 17.09 -16.11
C PRO A 131 9.63 15.80 -15.31
N ARG A 132 10.61 15.87 -14.40
CA ARG A 132 10.95 14.75 -13.50
C ARG A 132 9.82 14.36 -12.55
N ALA A 133 8.99 15.31 -12.11
CA ALA A 133 7.86 15.00 -11.25
C ALA A 133 6.76 14.26 -12.02
N LYS A 134 6.56 14.58 -13.31
CA LYS A 134 5.58 13.88 -14.15
C LYS A 134 5.96 12.42 -14.38
N SER A 135 7.21 12.13 -14.71
CA SER A 135 7.66 10.74 -14.88
C SER A 135 7.60 9.93 -13.58
N LEU A 136 7.92 10.54 -12.45
CA LEU A 136 7.77 9.89 -11.15
C LEU A 136 6.29 9.66 -10.79
N ALA A 137 5.39 10.58 -11.14
CA ALA A 137 3.95 10.41 -10.93
C ALA A 137 3.40 9.21 -11.73
N ILE A 138 3.81 9.06 -13.01
CA ILE A 138 3.46 7.87 -13.80
C ILE A 138 4.01 6.60 -13.15
N ALA A 139 5.28 6.60 -12.73
CA ALA A 139 5.89 5.45 -12.06
C ALA A 139 5.14 5.10 -10.76
N SER A 140 4.74 6.09 -9.97
CA SER A 140 3.94 5.91 -8.74
C SER A 140 2.61 5.25 -9.05
N LEU A 141 1.85 5.75 -10.03
CA LEU A 141 0.57 5.17 -10.46
C LEU A 141 0.72 3.70 -10.87
N VAL A 142 1.73 3.39 -11.69
CA VAL A 142 1.98 2.02 -12.18
C VAL A 142 2.35 1.10 -11.01
N LEU A 143 3.21 1.55 -10.09
CA LEU A 143 3.64 0.75 -8.95
C LEU A 143 2.49 0.47 -7.97
N TRP A 144 1.65 1.47 -7.67
CA TRP A 144 0.46 1.27 -6.84
C TRP A 144 -0.56 0.35 -7.51
N LEU A 145 -0.81 0.53 -8.81
CA LEU A 145 -1.68 -0.36 -9.57
C LEU A 145 -1.14 -1.80 -9.56
N GLY A 146 0.16 -1.96 -9.77
CA GLY A 146 0.84 -3.27 -9.70
C GLY A 146 0.70 -3.92 -8.33
N ALA A 147 0.90 -3.16 -7.24
CA ALA A 147 0.74 -3.66 -5.87
C ALA A 147 -0.70 -4.11 -5.57
N ILE A 148 -1.71 -3.34 -6.01
CA ILE A 148 -3.12 -3.68 -5.83
C ILE A 148 -3.46 -4.93 -6.63
N THR A 149 -3.06 -4.98 -7.90
CA THR A 149 -3.30 -6.11 -8.80
C THR A 149 -2.64 -7.38 -8.28
N ALA A 150 -1.36 -7.32 -7.89
CA ALA A 150 -0.65 -8.45 -7.30
C ALA A 150 -1.34 -8.95 -6.02
N GLY A 151 -1.78 -8.03 -5.15
CA GLY A 151 -2.53 -8.39 -3.95
C GLY A 151 -3.85 -9.08 -4.26
N ARG A 152 -4.54 -8.68 -5.32
CA ARG A 152 -5.80 -9.29 -5.72
C ARG A 152 -5.60 -10.65 -6.41
N LEU A 153 -4.61 -10.74 -7.30
CA LEU A 153 -4.27 -11.99 -7.99
C LEU A 153 -3.85 -13.09 -7.02
N MET A 154 -3.18 -12.74 -5.92
CA MET A 154 -2.76 -13.70 -4.90
C MET A 154 -3.92 -14.51 -4.31
N ALA A 155 -5.14 -13.98 -4.33
CA ALA A 155 -6.34 -14.68 -3.87
C ALA A 155 -6.88 -15.71 -4.89
N TYR A 156 -6.48 -15.61 -6.16
CA TYR A 156 -7.01 -16.44 -7.25
C TYR A 156 -5.97 -17.36 -7.89
N VAL A 157 -4.69 -17.02 -7.74
CA VAL A 157 -3.61 -17.78 -8.39
C VAL A 157 -3.03 -18.76 -7.38
N ASN A 158 -3.51 -20.00 -7.40
CA ASN A 158 -2.86 -21.14 -6.78
C ASN A 158 -1.76 -21.63 -7.74
N LEU A 159 -0.62 -20.94 -7.75
CA LEU A 159 0.58 -21.41 -8.43
C LEU A 159 1.26 -22.40 -7.49
N HIS A 160 1.00 -23.67 -7.74
CA HIS A 160 1.77 -24.80 -7.21
C HIS A 160 3.15 -24.83 -7.83
#